data_3c1909f2b44f2416bb0c26c2a8f8cd75
#
_entry.id   3c1909f2b44f2416bb0c26c2a8f8cd75
#
_cell.length_a   1.000
_cell.length_b   1.000
_cell.length_c   1.000
_cell.angle_alpha   90.00
_cell.angle_beta   90.00
_cell.angle_gamma   90.00
#
_symmetry.space_group_name_H-M   'P 1'
#
loop_
_entity.id
_entity.type
_entity.pdbx_description
1 polymer ?
#
loop_
_entity_poly.entity_id
_entity_poly.type
_entity_poly.pdbx_seq_one_letter_code
_entity_poly.pdbx_strand_id
1 'polypeptide(L)'
;MKFSHLHVHTQFSLLDGAAPIQSLFKKAIDDGMPALAISDHGNMFGVFEFVAEAHKHKDANGNLKVKPIVGCEFYVSETRLQKTYTKDQKDKRFHQILLAKNEQGYKNLIKLTSLGFIEGMYGKYPRIDKELIKKYHEGLIATTCCLGAAVPQAILYKGVEEGENEFKWWLNIFQDDYYVELQRHGMAEQDKVNAELVRLARKYNVKIIASNDAHYVEQDDFNAHDILLCINTGEKQATPALRDFADDDLNMKDKRFAFPNDQFYFKKTEEMSKVFYDLPEAIDNTNEIVGKVDILNLTREILLPSFPVEKRFQIHKKEETIGKYTVSPESQNQWEYLKHITYEGAEKRYTEITPEIRERIDFELFTIKMMGFAGYFLIVSDFIRSGREKGVFIGPGRGSAAGSVVAYCIGITNIDPIKYNLLFERFLNPDRKSMPDIDTDFDDEGRQKVIDYVVEKYGKNQVAQIITYGTM
;
A
#
# COMPACT_ATOMS: atom_id res chain seq x y z
N MET A 1 -1.94 31.81 9.24
CA MET A 1 -2.12 30.42 9.76
C MET A 1 -1.55 29.47 8.75
N LYS A 2 -1.02 28.34 9.19
CA LYS A 2 -0.62 27.23 8.32
C LYS A 2 -1.60 26.09 8.55
N PHE A 3 -2.05 25.45 7.47
CA PHE A 3 -2.99 24.35 7.50
C PHE A 3 -2.41 23.15 6.75
N SER A 4 -2.78 21.95 7.16
CA SER A 4 -2.45 20.71 6.46
C SER A 4 -3.68 19.82 6.40
N HIS A 5 -4.01 19.31 5.21
CA HIS A 5 -5.06 18.31 5.07
C HIS A 5 -4.60 16.97 5.65
N LEU A 6 -5.36 16.47 6.64
CA LEU A 6 -5.07 15.22 7.37
C LEU A 6 -6.07 14.11 7.06
N HIS A 7 -7.12 14.41 6.27
CA HIS A 7 -8.14 13.49 5.79
C HIS A 7 -8.34 13.72 4.30
N VAL A 8 -7.74 12.85 3.47
CA VAL A 8 -7.71 12.98 2.01
C VAL A 8 -7.78 11.63 1.33
N HIS A 9 -8.69 11.50 0.37
CA HIS A 9 -8.87 10.34 -0.48
C HIS A 9 -8.26 10.60 -1.86
N THR A 10 -7.34 9.71 -2.27
CA THR A 10 -6.71 9.79 -3.58
C THR A 10 -7.44 8.89 -4.59
N GLN A 11 -6.91 8.82 -5.84
CA GLN A 11 -7.39 7.84 -6.83
C GLN A 11 -7.29 6.37 -6.35
N PHE A 12 -6.62 6.10 -5.23
CA PHE A 12 -6.53 4.77 -4.63
C PHE A 12 -7.63 4.47 -3.60
N SER A 13 -8.50 5.43 -3.28
CA SER A 13 -9.85 5.16 -2.78
C SER A 13 -10.71 4.74 -3.96
N LEU A 14 -10.54 3.45 -4.38
CA LEU A 14 -10.98 2.96 -5.68
C LEU A 14 -12.47 3.18 -5.92
N LEU A 15 -12.80 3.83 -7.06
CA LEU A 15 -14.15 4.21 -7.46
C LEU A 15 -14.86 5.18 -6.50
N ASP A 16 -14.08 5.89 -5.65
CA ASP A 16 -14.59 6.87 -4.71
C ASP A 16 -13.75 8.16 -4.75
N GLY A 17 -12.46 8.08 -4.53
CA GLY A 17 -11.56 9.23 -4.66
C GLY A 17 -11.22 9.55 -6.12
N ALA A 18 -11.31 10.83 -6.49
CA ALA A 18 -10.97 11.35 -7.82
C ALA A 18 -9.80 12.35 -7.77
N ALA A 19 -8.94 12.29 -6.74
CA ALA A 19 -7.82 13.19 -6.55
C ALA A 19 -6.48 12.54 -6.89
N PRO A 20 -5.84 12.86 -8.05
CA PRO A 20 -4.52 12.36 -8.39
C PRO A 20 -3.46 12.87 -7.40
N ILE A 21 -2.58 11.98 -6.94
CA ILE A 21 -1.52 12.29 -5.96
C ILE A 21 -0.69 13.50 -6.40
N GLN A 22 -0.26 13.55 -7.66
CA GLN A 22 0.56 14.66 -8.18
C GLN A 22 -0.18 16.00 -8.13
N SER A 23 -1.48 16.02 -8.41
CA SER A 23 -2.31 17.22 -8.37
C SER A 23 -2.49 17.71 -6.94
N LEU A 24 -2.66 16.80 -5.98
CA LEU A 24 -2.72 17.15 -4.55
C LEU A 24 -1.43 17.77 -4.05
N PHE A 25 -0.25 17.17 -4.37
CA PHE A 25 1.04 17.76 -4.00
C PHE A 25 1.28 19.12 -4.66
N LYS A 26 0.94 19.26 -5.95
CA LYS A 26 1.05 20.56 -6.64
C LYS A 26 0.25 21.62 -5.90
N LYS A 27 -1.02 21.36 -5.59
CA LYS A 27 -1.90 22.33 -4.91
C LYS A 27 -1.45 22.63 -3.48
N ALA A 28 -0.97 21.61 -2.74
CA ALA A 28 -0.40 21.80 -1.39
C ALA A 28 0.87 22.65 -1.40
N ILE A 29 1.74 22.46 -2.40
CA ILE A 29 2.97 23.27 -2.57
C ILE A 29 2.61 24.72 -2.93
N ASP A 30 1.70 24.91 -3.89
CA ASP A 30 1.26 26.22 -4.36
C ASP A 30 0.59 27.03 -3.24
N ASP A 31 -0.09 26.36 -2.28
CA ASP A 31 -0.71 26.96 -1.10
C ASP A 31 0.25 27.10 0.11
N GLY A 32 1.46 26.54 0.03
CA GLY A 32 2.46 26.57 1.11
C GLY A 32 2.09 25.72 2.33
N MET A 33 1.33 24.65 2.15
CA MET A 33 0.96 23.74 3.23
C MET A 33 2.19 23.01 3.80
N PRO A 34 2.34 22.89 5.13
CA PRO A 34 3.47 22.18 5.74
C PRO A 34 3.51 20.69 5.46
N ALA A 35 2.33 20.07 5.39
CA ALA A 35 2.17 18.63 5.17
C ALA A 35 0.88 18.30 4.41
N LEU A 36 0.82 17.07 3.94
CA LEU A 36 -0.34 16.46 3.30
C LEU A 36 -0.44 15.02 3.78
N ALA A 37 -1.64 14.57 4.15
CA ALA A 37 -1.89 13.17 4.48
C ALA A 37 -2.54 12.43 3.31
N ILE A 38 -2.34 11.11 3.28
CA ILE A 38 -3.13 10.15 2.51
C ILE A 38 -3.90 9.28 3.51
N SER A 39 -5.21 9.10 3.27
CA SER A 39 -6.09 8.32 4.14
C SER A 39 -7.13 7.53 3.33
N ASP A 40 -6.71 6.83 2.29
CA ASP A 40 -7.59 6.08 1.41
C ASP A 40 -8.41 5.01 2.15
N HIS A 41 -9.59 4.71 1.62
CA HIS A 41 -10.55 3.76 2.20
C HIS A 41 -9.99 2.33 2.25
N GLY A 42 -9.75 1.83 3.46
CA GLY A 42 -9.42 0.44 3.75
C GLY A 42 -8.12 -0.08 3.15
N ASN A 43 -7.29 0.77 2.54
CA ASN A 43 -6.07 0.35 1.88
C ASN A 43 -4.92 1.35 1.99
N MET A 44 -3.73 0.89 1.64
CA MET A 44 -2.50 1.69 1.58
C MET A 44 -1.83 1.61 0.20
N PHE A 45 -2.61 1.38 -0.85
CA PHE A 45 -2.09 1.11 -2.19
C PHE A 45 -1.32 2.29 -2.78
N GLY A 46 -1.77 3.52 -2.53
CA GLY A 46 -1.14 4.75 -3.00
C GLY A 46 0.06 5.22 -2.18
N VAL A 47 0.33 4.62 -1.02
CA VAL A 47 1.31 5.16 -0.05
C VAL A 47 2.72 5.28 -0.61
N PHE A 48 3.19 4.28 -1.35
CA PHE A 48 4.54 4.33 -1.93
C PHE A 48 4.65 5.46 -2.97
N GLU A 49 3.68 5.58 -3.87
CA GLU A 49 3.62 6.66 -4.87
C GLU A 49 3.52 8.02 -4.18
N PHE A 50 2.70 8.15 -3.15
CA PHE A 50 2.50 9.37 -2.37
C PHE A 50 3.80 9.85 -1.71
N VAL A 51 4.52 8.97 -1.03
CA VAL A 51 5.80 9.31 -0.39
C VAL A 51 6.87 9.60 -1.45
N ALA A 52 6.92 8.83 -2.53
CA ALA A 52 7.85 9.06 -3.64
C ALA A 52 7.59 10.41 -4.32
N GLU A 53 6.33 10.81 -4.50
CA GLU A 53 5.98 12.12 -5.05
C GLU A 53 6.46 13.27 -4.18
N ALA A 54 6.27 13.19 -2.85
CA ALA A 54 6.80 14.18 -1.91
C ALA A 54 8.31 14.38 -2.06
N HIS A 55 9.06 13.29 -2.24
CA HIS A 55 10.52 13.33 -2.39
C HIS A 55 11.02 13.97 -3.69
N LYS A 56 10.17 14.12 -4.71
CA LYS A 56 10.50 14.88 -5.93
C LYS A 56 10.51 16.39 -5.70
N HIS A 57 9.84 16.88 -4.66
CA HIS A 57 9.62 18.30 -4.38
C HIS A 57 10.42 18.77 -3.18
N LYS A 58 11.66 19.20 -3.42
CA LYS A 58 12.57 19.71 -2.38
C LYS A 58 12.83 21.20 -2.54
N ASP A 59 13.13 21.86 -1.43
CA ASP A 59 13.63 23.24 -1.41
C ASP A 59 15.13 23.32 -1.77
N ALA A 60 15.70 24.52 -1.80
CA ALA A 60 17.11 24.74 -2.09
C ALA A 60 18.06 24.10 -1.07
N ASN A 61 17.58 23.78 0.13
CA ASN A 61 18.33 23.15 1.22
C ASN A 61 18.17 21.62 1.22
N GLY A 62 17.38 21.07 0.29
CA GLY A 62 17.10 19.63 0.20
C GLY A 62 15.97 19.12 1.10
N ASN A 63 15.27 20.01 1.83
CA ASN A 63 14.11 19.64 2.64
C ASN A 63 12.88 19.45 1.77
N LEU A 64 11.96 18.57 2.18
CA LEU A 64 10.68 18.40 1.51
C LEU A 64 9.85 19.70 1.60
N LYS A 65 9.27 20.14 0.49
CA LYS A 65 8.37 21.30 0.47
C LYS A 65 7.06 21.02 1.20
N VAL A 66 6.58 19.78 1.11
CA VAL A 66 5.38 19.29 1.80
C VAL A 66 5.72 17.94 2.43
N LYS A 67 5.52 17.80 3.72
CA LYS A 67 5.77 16.57 4.48
C LYS A 67 4.67 15.54 4.20
N PRO A 68 4.98 14.32 3.71
CA PRO A 68 3.98 13.29 3.54
C PRO A 68 3.63 12.66 4.89
N ILE A 69 2.34 12.56 5.19
CA ILE A 69 1.79 11.85 6.34
C ILE A 69 1.03 10.63 5.82
N VAL A 70 1.43 9.45 6.29
CA VAL A 70 0.83 8.20 5.85
C VAL A 70 -0.27 7.78 6.81
N GLY A 71 -1.44 7.48 6.27
CA GLY A 71 -2.59 6.99 6.99
C GLY A 71 -3.46 6.06 6.16
N CYS A 72 -4.57 5.68 6.75
CA CYS A 72 -5.63 4.91 6.13
C CYS A 72 -6.94 5.19 6.87
N GLU A 73 -8.04 5.32 6.15
CA GLU A 73 -9.36 5.30 6.72
C GLU A 73 -9.89 3.87 6.72
N PHE A 74 -9.90 3.26 7.89
CA PHE A 74 -10.33 1.88 8.08
C PHE A 74 -11.83 1.72 8.18
N TYR A 75 -12.35 0.58 7.75
CA TYR A 75 -13.69 0.11 8.09
C TYR A 75 -13.63 -0.69 9.39
N VAL A 76 -14.21 -0.13 10.47
CA VAL A 76 -14.23 -0.76 11.79
C VAL A 76 -15.59 -1.41 12.02
N SER A 77 -15.62 -2.72 12.18
CA SER A 77 -16.80 -3.50 12.50
C SER A 77 -16.80 -3.95 13.97
N GLU A 78 -17.94 -4.44 14.46
CA GLU A 78 -18.02 -5.03 15.79
C GLU A 78 -17.10 -6.25 15.92
N THR A 79 -17.08 -7.11 14.91
CA THR A 79 -16.14 -8.22 14.75
C THR A 79 -15.81 -8.46 13.29
N ARG A 80 -14.53 -8.40 12.93
CA ARG A 80 -14.04 -8.63 11.57
C ARG A 80 -14.28 -10.05 11.05
N LEU A 81 -14.42 -11.01 11.97
CA LEU A 81 -14.52 -12.43 11.63
C LEU A 81 -15.93 -12.86 11.22
N GLN A 82 -16.95 -12.05 11.53
CA GLN A 82 -18.33 -12.36 11.13
C GLN A 82 -18.51 -12.22 9.61
N LYS A 83 -18.93 -13.28 8.95
CA LYS A 83 -19.12 -13.35 7.48
C LYS A 83 -20.56 -13.65 7.07
N THR A 84 -21.47 -13.84 8.04
CA THR A 84 -22.88 -14.12 7.79
C THR A 84 -23.73 -13.13 8.57
N TYR A 85 -24.71 -12.56 7.89
CA TYR A 85 -25.62 -11.58 8.44
C TYR A 85 -27.07 -11.98 8.10
N THR A 86 -28.01 -11.57 8.97
CA THR A 86 -29.46 -11.75 8.76
C THR A 86 -30.08 -10.43 8.32
N LYS A 87 -31.38 -10.45 7.97
CA LYS A 87 -32.12 -9.21 7.64
C LYS A 87 -32.16 -8.23 8.80
N ASP A 88 -32.15 -8.73 10.03
CA ASP A 88 -32.25 -7.93 11.24
C ASP A 88 -30.88 -7.57 11.83
N GLN A 89 -29.83 -8.29 11.46
CA GLN A 89 -28.46 -8.07 11.89
C GLN A 89 -27.61 -7.80 10.67
N LYS A 90 -27.41 -6.52 10.36
CA LYS A 90 -26.61 -6.06 9.21
C LYS A 90 -25.15 -5.87 9.60
N ASP A 91 -24.27 -5.94 8.62
CA ASP A 91 -22.87 -5.55 8.78
C ASP A 91 -22.77 -4.03 9.01
N LYS A 92 -22.44 -3.64 10.22
CA LYS A 92 -22.18 -2.22 10.57
C LYS A 92 -20.70 -1.95 10.49
N ARG A 93 -20.33 -0.96 9.70
CA ARG A 93 -18.96 -0.51 9.48
C ARG A 93 -18.87 0.98 9.84
N PHE A 94 -17.88 1.34 10.59
CA PHE A 94 -17.59 2.71 10.94
C PHE A 94 -16.27 3.12 10.31
N HIS A 95 -16.19 4.33 9.84
CA HIS A 95 -14.95 4.90 9.34
C HIS A 95 -14.02 5.27 10.47
N GLN A 96 -12.72 5.07 10.28
CA GLN A 96 -11.74 5.47 11.28
C GLN A 96 -10.40 5.80 10.65
N ILE A 97 -9.99 7.06 10.73
CA ILE A 97 -8.66 7.49 10.34
C ILE A 97 -7.63 7.10 11.39
N LEU A 98 -6.57 6.46 10.92
CA LEU A 98 -5.34 6.23 11.67
C LEU A 98 -4.17 6.74 10.83
N LEU A 99 -3.32 7.59 11.44
CA LEU A 99 -2.12 8.16 10.82
C LEU A 99 -0.86 7.59 11.48
N ALA A 100 0.15 7.24 10.70
CA ALA A 100 1.43 6.79 11.22
C ALA A 100 2.24 7.97 11.79
N LYS A 101 2.57 7.92 13.06
CA LYS A 101 3.45 8.89 13.71
C LYS A 101 4.93 8.63 13.41
N ASN A 102 5.30 7.36 13.29
CA ASN A 102 6.67 6.91 13.09
C ASN A 102 6.73 5.56 12.35
N GLU A 103 7.91 4.98 12.23
CA GLU A 103 8.11 3.69 11.54
C GLU A 103 7.29 2.55 12.17
N GLN A 104 7.14 2.51 13.51
CA GLN A 104 6.32 1.50 14.18
C GLN A 104 4.85 1.67 13.80
N GLY A 105 4.33 2.89 13.80
CA GLY A 105 2.98 3.19 13.34
C GLY A 105 2.76 2.79 11.89
N TYR A 106 3.72 3.05 11.00
CA TYR A 106 3.64 2.60 9.61
C TYR A 106 3.55 1.07 9.48
N LYS A 107 4.38 0.33 10.23
CA LYS A 107 4.31 -1.15 10.28
C LYS A 107 2.95 -1.63 10.81
N ASN A 108 2.39 -0.93 11.81
CA ASN A 108 1.09 -1.25 12.37
C ASN A 108 -0.05 -0.95 11.38
N LEU A 109 0.01 0.14 10.60
CA LEU A 109 -0.93 0.38 9.50
C LEU A 109 -0.91 -0.74 8.46
N ILE A 110 0.29 -1.16 8.02
CA ILE A 110 0.43 -2.30 7.09
C ILE A 110 -0.20 -3.55 7.68
N LYS A 111 0.03 -3.80 8.97
CA LYS A 111 -0.52 -4.99 9.64
C LYS A 111 -2.03 -4.96 9.74
N LEU A 112 -2.60 -3.82 10.15
CA LEU A 112 -4.05 -3.62 10.23
C LEU A 112 -4.70 -3.76 8.85
N THR A 113 -4.16 -3.11 7.82
CA THR A 113 -4.66 -3.21 6.44
C THR A 113 -4.61 -4.66 5.96
N SER A 114 -3.47 -5.35 6.12
CA SER A 114 -3.32 -6.75 5.70
C SER A 114 -4.32 -7.67 6.41
N LEU A 115 -4.51 -7.52 7.71
CA LEU A 115 -5.50 -8.31 8.46
C LEU A 115 -6.93 -7.98 8.06
N GLY A 116 -7.22 -6.73 7.70
CA GLY A 116 -8.49 -6.34 7.10
C GLY A 116 -8.82 -7.15 5.85
N PHE A 117 -7.86 -7.28 4.94
CA PHE A 117 -8.03 -8.09 3.72
C PHE A 117 -8.05 -9.60 3.99
N ILE A 118 -7.14 -10.11 4.83
CA ILE A 118 -6.97 -11.56 5.04
C ILE A 118 -8.10 -12.13 5.91
N GLU A 119 -8.44 -11.46 7.01
CA GLU A 119 -9.39 -11.94 8.01
C GLU A 119 -10.74 -11.22 7.91
N GLY A 120 -10.72 -9.91 7.63
CA GLY A 120 -11.87 -9.02 7.75
C GLY A 120 -12.70 -8.86 6.49
N MET A 121 -12.25 -9.33 5.32
CA MET A 121 -12.92 -9.08 4.06
C MET A 121 -14.37 -9.58 4.05
N TYR A 122 -15.32 -8.67 3.76
CA TYR A 122 -16.72 -8.96 3.55
C TYR A 122 -17.29 -8.08 2.44
N GLY A 123 -17.82 -8.69 1.38
CA GLY A 123 -18.12 -7.97 0.14
C GLY A 123 -16.85 -7.32 -0.41
N LYS A 124 -16.88 -6.02 -0.59
CA LYS A 124 -15.73 -5.21 -1.05
C LYS A 124 -14.95 -4.52 0.10
N TYR A 125 -15.32 -4.76 1.36
CA TYR A 125 -14.80 -4.01 2.51
C TYR A 125 -13.82 -4.83 3.35
N PRO A 126 -12.54 -4.41 3.43
CA PRO A 126 -11.55 -4.97 4.35
C PRO A 126 -11.76 -4.39 5.75
N ARG A 127 -12.43 -5.14 6.62
CA ARG A 127 -12.81 -4.67 7.96
C ARG A 127 -11.78 -5.05 9.00
N ILE A 128 -11.55 -4.12 9.94
CA ILE A 128 -10.85 -4.37 11.19
C ILE A 128 -11.84 -4.24 12.36
N ASP A 129 -11.38 -4.48 13.58
CA ASP A 129 -12.17 -4.32 14.80
C ASP A 129 -11.35 -3.73 15.94
N LYS A 130 -12.02 -3.42 17.03
CA LYS A 130 -11.41 -2.83 18.24
C LYS A 130 -10.33 -3.72 18.85
N GLU A 131 -10.40 -5.04 18.69
CA GLU A 131 -9.36 -5.97 19.15
C GLU A 131 -8.03 -5.72 18.42
N LEU A 132 -8.07 -5.62 17.07
CA LEU A 132 -6.89 -5.33 16.28
C LEU A 132 -6.33 -3.93 16.56
N ILE A 133 -7.21 -2.93 16.68
CA ILE A 133 -6.81 -1.56 17.00
C ILE A 133 -6.07 -1.53 18.33
N LYS A 134 -6.63 -2.13 19.39
CA LYS A 134 -5.98 -2.22 20.70
C LYS A 134 -4.61 -2.91 20.63
N LYS A 135 -4.46 -3.90 19.76
CA LYS A 135 -3.20 -4.65 19.60
C LYS A 135 -2.13 -3.89 18.83
N TYR A 136 -2.53 -3.06 17.85
CA TYR A 136 -1.63 -2.42 16.89
C TYR A 136 -1.72 -0.89 16.89
N HIS A 137 -2.11 -0.26 17.99
CA HIS A 137 -2.26 1.21 18.11
C HIS A 137 -0.94 1.96 18.28
N GLU A 138 0.12 1.29 18.72
CA GLU A 138 1.40 1.94 19.00
C GLU A 138 1.96 2.68 17.79
N GLY A 139 2.39 3.94 18.00
CA GLY A 139 2.91 4.79 16.93
C GLY A 139 1.86 5.30 15.95
N LEU A 140 0.56 5.19 16.29
CA LEU A 140 -0.54 5.73 15.51
C LEU A 140 -1.18 6.94 16.19
N ILE A 141 -1.71 7.85 15.38
CA ILE A 141 -2.58 8.94 15.75
C ILE A 141 -3.99 8.59 15.25
N ALA A 142 -5.00 8.82 16.09
CA ALA A 142 -6.40 8.62 15.73
C ALA A 142 -7.19 9.93 15.84
N THR A 143 -8.27 10.05 15.06
CA THR A 143 -9.21 11.16 15.13
C THR A 143 -10.62 10.66 15.38
N THR A 144 -11.57 11.58 15.63
CA THR A 144 -12.99 11.24 15.64
C THR A 144 -13.56 11.00 14.24
N CYS A 145 -12.76 11.26 13.20
CA CYS A 145 -13.05 11.01 11.79
C CYS A 145 -14.33 11.73 11.28
N CYS A 146 -14.92 11.25 10.18
CA CYS A 146 -16.10 11.82 9.51
C CYS A 146 -17.44 11.40 10.15
N LEU A 147 -18.57 11.80 9.56
CA LEU A 147 -19.92 11.38 10.02
C LEU A 147 -20.11 9.85 10.02
N GLY A 148 -19.38 9.10 9.19
CA GLY A 148 -19.41 7.65 9.13
C GLY A 148 -18.70 6.95 10.31
N ALA A 149 -18.04 7.70 11.20
CA ALA A 149 -17.26 7.14 12.30
C ALA A 149 -18.13 6.75 13.52
N ALA A 150 -17.56 5.90 14.37
CA ALA A 150 -18.28 5.32 15.52
C ALA A 150 -18.80 6.38 16.51
N VAL A 151 -17.98 7.41 16.82
CA VAL A 151 -18.38 8.48 17.76
C VAL A 151 -19.49 9.36 17.18
N PRO A 152 -19.38 9.95 15.96
CA PRO A 152 -20.45 10.66 15.30
C PRO A 152 -21.74 9.85 15.16
N GLN A 153 -21.65 8.60 14.72
CA GLN A 153 -22.80 7.72 14.56
C GLN A 153 -23.50 7.43 15.90
N ALA A 154 -22.74 7.26 16.99
CA ALA A 154 -23.31 7.08 18.32
C ALA A 154 -24.04 8.35 18.79
N ILE A 155 -23.44 9.53 18.58
CA ILE A 155 -24.09 10.83 18.92
C ILE A 155 -25.41 11.00 18.16
N LEU A 156 -25.44 10.69 16.85
CA LEU A 156 -26.62 10.88 16.00
C LEU A 156 -27.76 9.93 16.33
N TYR A 157 -27.44 8.64 16.51
CA TYR A 157 -28.45 7.58 16.50
C TYR A 157 -28.66 6.88 17.84
N LYS A 158 -27.70 6.98 18.79
CA LYS A 158 -27.82 6.36 20.13
C LYS A 158 -27.87 7.36 21.26
N GLY A 159 -27.55 8.63 20.97
CA GLY A 159 -27.55 9.72 21.94
C GLY A 159 -26.17 10.08 22.48
N VAL A 160 -26.12 11.21 23.14
CA VAL A 160 -24.89 11.86 23.61
C VAL A 160 -24.10 11.00 24.60
N GLU A 161 -24.75 10.25 25.46
CA GLU A 161 -24.11 9.37 26.44
C GLU A 161 -23.33 8.24 25.77
N GLU A 162 -23.94 7.57 24.77
CA GLU A 162 -23.26 6.54 24.02
C GLU A 162 -22.14 7.11 23.15
N GLY A 163 -22.32 8.30 22.56
CA GLY A 163 -21.27 9.03 21.89
C GLY A 163 -20.07 9.32 22.80
N GLU A 164 -20.33 9.75 24.03
CA GLU A 164 -19.28 9.99 25.03
C GLU A 164 -18.58 8.69 25.49
N ASN A 165 -19.32 7.58 25.62
CA ASN A 165 -18.75 6.28 25.95
C ASN A 165 -17.82 5.77 24.83
N GLU A 166 -18.22 5.91 23.57
CA GLU A 166 -17.41 5.58 22.41
C GLU A 166 -16.17 6.48 22.35
N PHE A 167 -16.31 7.80 22.54
CA PHE A 167 -15.22 8.76 22.61
C PHE A 167 -14.17 8.38 23.67
N LYS A 168 -14.63 8.03 24.88
CA LYS A 168 -13.73 7.60 25.98
C LYS A 168 -12.95 6.35 25.63
N TRP A 169 -13.53 5.41 24.86
CA TRP A 169 -12.81 4.22 24.45
C TRP A 169 -11.59 4.59 23.59
N TRP A 170 -11.78 5.47 22.60
CA TRP A 170 -10.70 5.94 21.73
C TRP A 170 -9.66 6.74 22.52
N LEU A 171 -10.09 7.65 23.35
CA LEU A 171 -9.21 8.45 24.19
C LEU A 171 -8.35 7.58 25.13
N ASN A 172 -8.90 6.52 25.71
CA ASN A 172 -8.16 5.61 26.58
C ASN A 172 -7.07 4.83 25.85
N ILE A 173 -7.24 4.56 24.54
CA ILE A 173 -6.25 3.84 23.73
C ILE A 173 -5.16 4.78 23.22
N PHE A 174 -5.55 5.95 22.68
CA PHE A 174 -4.62 6.83 21.97
C PHE A 174 -4.11 8.00 22.81
N GLN A 175 -4.76 8.32 23.92
CA GLN A 175 -4.37 9.37 24.87
C GLN A 175 -4.03 10.71 24.16
N ASP A 176 -2.80 11.22 24.28
CA ASP A 176 -2.33 12.47 23.65
C ASP A 176 -2.24 12.40 22.11
N ASP A 177 -2.38 11.21 21.52
CA ASP A 177 -2.42 10.98 20.09
C ASP A 177 -3.87 10.80 19.56
N TYR A 178 -4.88 11.17 20.37
CA TYR A 178 -6.28 11.26 19.97
C TYR A 178 -6.70 12.70 19.74
N TYR A 179 -7.35 12.98 18.60
CA TYR A 179 -7.80 14.32 18.23
C TYR A 179 -9.29 14.33 17.88
N VAL A 180 -9.97 15.41 18.23
CA VAL A 180 -11.31 15.70 17.73
C VAL A 180 -11.16 16.29 16.31
N GLU A 181 -11.71 15.63 15.34
CA GLU A 181 -11.77 16.09 13.95
C GLU A 181 -13.13 16.71 13.67
N LEU A 182 -13.13 17.93 13.15
CA LEU A 182 -14.33 18.63 12.73
C LEU A 182 -14.33 18.85 11.22
N GLN A 183 -15.46 18.57 10.60
CA GLN A 183 -15.73 18.82 9.19
C GLN A 183 -16.94 19.75 9.06
N ARG A 184 -16.93 20.63 8.05
CA ARG A 184 -18.00 21.62 7.83
C ARG A 184 -18.32 21.73 6.35
N HIS A 185 -19.32 20.97 5.91
CA HIS A 185 -19.81 20.97 4.52
C HIS A 185 -21.25 21.52 4.39
N GLY A 186 -21.72 22.26 5.41
CA GLY A 186 -23.07 22.83 5.43
C GLY A 186 -24.19 21.80 5.65
N MET A 187 -23.89 20.74 6.41
CA MET A 187 -24.83 19.67 6.74
C MET A 187 -25.31 19.79 8.19
N ALA A 188 -26.62 19.70 8.41
CA ALA A 188 -27.22 19.80 9.74
C ALA A 188 -26.73 18.69 10.72
N GLU A 189 -26.49 17.50 10.19
CA GLU A 189 -25.93 16.37 10.94
C GLU A 189 -24.52 16.67 11.45
N GLN A 190 -23.68 17.30 10.61
CA GLN A 190 -22.34 17.74 11.02
C GLN A 190 -22.41 18.82 12.09
N ASP A 191 -23.30 19.80 11.95
CA ASP A 191 -23.46 20.87 12.95
C ASP A 191 -23.84 20.31 14.34
N LYS A 192 -24.77 19.34 14.35
CA LYS A 192 -25.19 18.66 15.59
C LYS A 192 -24.01 17.86 16.20
N VAL A 193 -23.31 17.09 15.42
CA VAL A 193 -22.16 16.29 15.88
C VAL A 193 -21.01 17.18 16.33
N ASN A 194 -20.67 18.22 15.55
CA ASN A 194 -19.59 19.15 15.87
C ASN A 194 -19.82 19.87 17.20
N ALA A 195 -21.07 20.29 17.50
CA ALA A 195 -21.38 20.92 18.77
C ALA A 195 -21.06 20.01 19.96
N GLU A 196 -21.37 18.72 19.82
CA GLU A 196 -21.11 17.74 20.88
C GLU A 196 -19.62 17.35 20.94
N LEU A 197 -18.95 17.19 19.80
CA LEU A 197 -17.52 16.92 19.74
C LEU A 197 -16.69 18.05 20.35
N VAL A 198 -17.06 19.32 20.13
CA VAL A 198 -16.43 20.49 20.79
C VAL A 198 -16.64 20.44 22.31
N ARG A 199 -17.85 20.07 22.77
CA ARG A 199 -18.12 19.87 24.19
C ARG A 199 -17.25 18.79 24.82
N LEU A 200 -17.11 17.64 24.13
CA LEU A 200 -16.27 16.51 24.57
C LEU A 200 -14.78 16.90 24.56
N ALA A 201 -14.33 17.57 23.51
CA ALA A 201 -12.96 18.08 23.41
C ALA A 201 -12.58 18.94 24.62
N ARG A 202 -13.42 19.91 24.95
CA ARG A 202 -13.23 20.78 26.12
C ARG A 202 -13.30 20.03 27.46
N LYS A 203 -14.27 19.09 27.60
CA LYS A 203 -14.45 18.29 28.81
C LYS A 203 -13.24 17.40 29.11
N TYR A 204 -12.65 16.81 28.10
CA TYR A 204 -11.54 15.83 28.22
C TYR A 204 -10.17 16.40 27.84
N ASN A 205 -10.10 17.72 27.57
CA ASN A 205 -8.88 18.40 27.16
C ASN A 205 -8.22 17.76 25.93
N VAL A 206 -9.03 17.35 24.95
CA VAL A 206 -8.57 16.79 23.67
C VAL A 206 -8.51 17.92 22.64
N LYS A 207 -7.46 17.97 21.84
CA LYS A 207 -7.29 19.01 20.83
C LYS A 207 -8.20 18.78 19.63
N ILE A 208 -8.66 19.88 19.05
CA ILE A 208 -9.56 19.90 17.90
C ILE A 208 -8.71 20.20 16.65
N ILE A 209 -8.95 19.47 15.58
CA ILE A 209 -8.39 19.71 14.25
C ILE A 209 -9.51 19.93 13.23
N ALA A 210 -9.24 20.76 12.23
CA ALA A 210 -10.09 20.93 11.07
C ALA A 210 -9.68 19.96 9.95
N SER A 211 -10.65 19.37 9.26
CA SER A 211 -10.42 18.61 8.02
C SER A 211 -11.53 18.89 7.00
N ASN A 212 -11.32 18.45 5.76
CA ASN A 212 -12.30 18.63 4.69
C ASN A 212 -12.67 17.33 3.98
N ASP A 213 -12.13 16.19 4.41
CA ASP A 213 -12.48 14.89 3.81
C ASP A 213 -12.46 14.97 2.26
N ALA A 214 -11.31 15.43 1.74
CA ALA A 214 -11.20 15.79 0.33
C ALA A 214 -11.18 14.53 -0.55
N HIS A 215 -12.11 14.45 -1.51
CA HIS A 215 -12.24 13.34 -2.44
C HIS A 215 -11.88 13.71 -3.88
N TYR A 216 -11.76 15.00 -4.18
CA TYR A 216 -11.33 15.52 -5.50
C TYR A 216 -10.55 16.83 -5.32
N VAL A 217 -9.86 17.26 -6.38
CA VAL A 217 -8.89 18.36 -6.29
C VAL A 217 -9.56 19.73 -6.39
N GLU A 218 -10.32 19.98 -7.45
CA GLU A 218 -10.98 21.27 -7.68
C GLU A 218 -12.47 21.14 -7.46
N GLN A 219 -13.12 22.25 -7.09
CA GLN A 219 -14.58 22.25 -6.84
C GLN A 219 -15.36 21.81 -8.07
N ASP A 220 -14.90 22.17 -9.27
CA ASP A 220 -15.53 21.80 -10.54
C ASP A 220 -15.45 20.31 -10.88
N ASP A 221 -14.57 19.53 -10.17
CA ASP A 221 -14.46 18.09 -10.33
C ASP A 221 -15.66 17.32 -9.73
N PHE A 222 -16.55 17.99 -9.01
CA PHE A 222 -17.72 17.39 -8.35
C PHE A 222 -18.57 16.52 -9.29
N ASN A 223 -18.82 16.99 -10.52
CA ASN A 223 -19.62 16.21 -11.47
C ASN A 223 -18.89 14.94 -11.93
N ALA A 224 -17.58 14.99 -12.15
CA ALA A 224 -16.77 13.83 -12.51
C ALA A 224 -16.72 12.81 -11.34
N HIS A 225 -16.61 13.31 -10.11
CA HIS A 225 -16.66 12.50 -8.90
C HIS A 225 -18.03 11.81 -8.73
N ASP A 226 -19.13 12.50 -8.97
CA ASP A 226 -20.49 11.93 -8.90
C ASP A 226 -20.70 10.82 -9.95
N ILE A 227 -20.12 10.96 -11.15
CA ILE A 227 -20.10 9.88 -12.17
C ILE A 227 -19.28 8.68 -11.68
N LEU A 228 -18.14 8.91 -11.02
CA LEU A 228 -17.32 7.85 -10.45
C LEU A 228 -18.11 7.03 -9.40
N LEU A 229 -18.87 7.71 -8.53
CA LEU A 229 -19.75 7.06 -7.55
C LEU A 229 -20.88 6.26 -8.23
N CYS A 230 -21.41 6.74 -9.36
CA CYS A 230 -22.36 5.96 -10.15
C CYS A 230 -21.75 4.67 -10.69
N ILE A 231 -20.50 4.70 -11.14
CA ILE A 231 -19.77 3.50 -11.58
C ILE A 231 -19.57 2.53 -10.41
N ASN A 232 -19.17 3.05 -9.22
CA ASN A 232 -18.98 2.26 -8.00
C ASN A 232 -20.24 1.51 -7.58
N THR A 233 -21.40 2.16 -7.68
CA THR A 233 -22.70 1.62 -7.22
C THR A 233 -23.47 0.88 -8.31
N GLY A 234 -23.05 0.99 -9.59
CA GLY A 234 -23.79 0.44 -10.73
C GLY A 234 -25.05 1.22 -11.08
N GLU A 235 -25.17 2.48 -10.59
CA GLU A 235 -26.34 3.33 -10.72
C GLU A 235 -26.14 4.42 -11.78
N LYS A 236 -27.20 5.16 -12.09
CA LYS A 236 -27.18 6.31 -13.00
C LYS A 236 -27.27 7.62 -12.23
N GLN A 237 -26.68 8.70 -12.75
CA GLN A 237 -26.81 10.04 -12.14
C GLN A 237 -28.28 10.48 -11.97
N ALA A 238 -29.17 10.06 -12.86
CA ALA A 238 -30.60 10.36 -12.78
C ALA A 238 -31.33 9.63 -11.64
N THR A 239 -30.71 8.58 -11.05
CA THR A 239 -31.25 7.88 -9.88
C THR A 239 -31.20 8.82 -8.67
N PRO A 240 -32.31 9.00 -7.92
CA PRO A 240 -32.35 9.88 -6.77
C PRO A 240 -31.27 9.56 -5.74
N ALA A 241 -30.51 10.56 -5.29
CA ALA A 241 -29.47 10.40 -4.30
C ALA A 241 -30.04 10.14 -2.90
N LEU A 242 -29.45 9.21 -2.18
CA LEU A 242 -29.55 9.12 -0.72
C LEU A 242 -28.69 10.26 -0.14
N ARG A 243 -29.28 11.04 0.75
CA ARG A 243 -28.57 12.10 1.48
C ARG A 243 -28.15 11.67 2.89
N ASP A 244 -28.25 10.40 3.19
CA ASP A 244 -27.98 9.86 4.51
C ASP A 244 -26.64 9.12 4.51
N PHE A 245 -25.69 9.58 5.31
CA PHE A 245 -24.36 8.98 5.48
C PHE A 245 -24.37 7.77 6.43
N ALA A 246 -25.53 7.32 6.85
CA ALA A 246 -25.69 6.11 7.62
C ALA A 246 -25.70 4.89 6.71
N ASP A 247 -24.52 4.32 6.51
CA ASP A 247 -24.31 2.99 5.93
C ASP A 247 -24.78 2.79 4.47
N ASP A 248 -23.84 2.70 3.57
CA ASP A 248 -23.97 2.59 2.10
C ASP A 248 -24.93 1.50 1.57
N ASP A 249 -25.29 0.52 2.41
CA ASP A 249 -26.06 -0.65 1.96
C ASP A 249 -27.51 -0.70 2.47
N LEU A 250 -27.99 0.30 3.25
CA LEU A 250 -29.14 0.06 4.10
C LEU A 250 -30.53 0.26 3.47
N ASN A 251 -30.68 0.99 2.36
CA ASN A 251 -31.97 1.10 1.63
C ASN A 251 -31.81 1.60 0.19
N MET A 252 -30.96 0.95 -0.57
CA MET A 252 -30.60 1.33 -1.96
C MET A 252 -31.71 1.05 -3.00
N LYS A 253 -32.89 0.57 -2.59
CA LYS A 253 -33.94 0.34 -3.57
C LYS A 253 -34.40 1.68 -4.17
N ASP A 254 -34.11 1.86 -5.46
CA ASP A 254 -34.42 3.05 -6.24
C ASP A 254 -33.69 4.35 -5.81
N LYS A 255 -32.54 4.22 -5.11
CA LYS A 255 -31.68 5.35 -4.68
C LYS A 255 -30.23 5.00 -4.86
N ARG A 256 -29.37 6.02 -5.00
CA ARG A 256 -27.91 5.87 -5.09
C ARG A 256 -27.19 6.65 -4.01
N PHE A 257 -25.99 6.26 -3.70
CA PHE A 257 -25.06 7.06 -2.90
C PHE A 257 -24.54 8.25 -3.74
N ALA A 258 -24.52 9.43 -3.15
CA ALA A 258 -23.92 10.64 -3.73
C ALA A 258 -23.55 11.61 -2.62
N PHE A 259 -22.53 12.42 -2.83
CA PHE A 259 -22.23 13.50 -1.89
C PHE A 259 -23.29 14.59 -1.97
N PRO A 260 -23.61 15.23 -0.82
CA PRO A 260 -24.74 16.17 -0.74
C PRO A 260 -24.48 17.49 -1.48
N ASN A 261 -23.22 17.85 -1.70
CA ASN A 261 -22.79 19.09 -2.33
C ASN A 261 -21.33 18.99 -2.82
N ASP A 262 -20.84 20.06 -3.43
CA ASP A 262 -19.52 20.19 -4.04
C ASP A 262 -18.39 20.62 -3.08
N GLN A 263 -18.57 20.48 -1.78
CA GLN A 263 -17.64 21.03 -0.79
C GLN A 263 -16.49 20.09 -0.39
N PHE A 264 -16.43 18.89 -0.94
CA PHE A 264 -15.43 17.87 -0.62
C PHE A 264 -14.16 17.94 -1.48
N TYR A 265 -13.86 19.13 -2.02
CA TYR A 265 -12.63 19.36 -2.77
C TYR A 265 -11.45 19.74 -1.87
N PHE A 266 -10.26 19.67 -2.43
CA PHE A 266 -9.03 20.04 -1.73
C PHE A 266 -8.92 21.56 -1.56
N LYS A 267 -9.49 22.10 -0.46
CA LYS A 267 -9.55 23.53 -0.15
C LYS A 267 -8.18 24.11 0.18
N LYS A 268 -7.96 25.37 -0.19
CA LYS A 268 -6.77 26.15 0.23
C LYS A 268 -6.85 26.51 1.72
N THR A 269 -5.72 26.85 2.31
CA THR A 269 -5.61 27.31 3.72
C THR A 269 -6.54 28.49 4.00
N GLU A 270 -6.66 29.44 3.07
CA GLU A 270 -7.57 30.59 3.20
C GLU A 270 -9.03 30.17 3.27
N GLU A 271 -9.45 29.22 2.43
CA GLU A 271 -10.81 28.70 2.40
C GLU A 271 -11.15 27.96 3.69
N MET A 272 -10.24 27.08 4.16
CA MET A 272 -10.40 26.38 5.44
C MET A 272 -10.43 27.34 6.61
N SER A 273 -9.59 28.40 6.61
CA SER A 273 -9.61 29.42 7.66
C SER A 273 -10.92 30.22 7.68
N LYS A 274 -11.58 30.42 6.54
CA LYS A 274 -12.92 31.05 6.48
C LYS A 274 -13.99 30.10 7.03
N VAL A 275 -13.93 28.81 6.72
CA VAL A 275 -14.87 27.78 7.21
C VAL A 275 -14.77 27.63 8.72
N PHE A 276 -13.58 27.78 9.31
CA PHE A 276 -13.31 27.63 10.74
C PHE A 276 -12.95 28.95 11.42
N TYR A 277 -13.50 30.09 10.94
CA TYR A 277 -13.17 31.43 11.46
C TYR A 277 -13.43 31.62 12.96
N ASP A 278 -14.42 30.90 13.49
CA ASP A 278 -14.81 30.89 14.89
C ASP A 278 -14.04 29.90 15.78
N LEU A 279 -13.22 29.06 15.16
CA LEU A 279 -12.43 28.01 15.81
C LEU A 279 -11.01 27.92 15.20
N PRO A 280 -10.23 29.03 15.20
CA PRO A 280 -8.95 29.09 14.50
C PRO A 280 -7.92 28.08 15.04
N GLU A 281 -8.03 27.67 16.30
CA GLU A 281 -7.19 26.64 16.89
C GLU A 281 -7.33 25.29 16.18
N ALA A 282 -8.47 24.98 15.57
CA ALA A 282 -8.64 23.76 14.80
C ALA A 282 -7.75 23.72 13.54
N ILE A 283 -7.49 24.88 12.93
CA ILE A 283 -6.54 25.03 11.83
C ILE A 283 -5.10 24.89 12.34
N ASP A 284 -4.76 25.62 13.41
CA ASP A 284 -3.39 25.62 13.94
C ASP A 284 -2.97 24.26 14.52
N ASN A 285 -3.87 23.52 15.15
CA ASN A 285 -3.61 22.20 15.72
C ASN A 285 -3.27 21.13 14.67
N THR A 286 -3.58 21.34 13.38
CA THR A 286 -3.07 20.44 12.32
C THR A 286 -1.54 20.41 12.29
N ASN A 287 -0.89 21.53 12.63
CA ASN A 287 0.57 21.64 12.69
C ASN A 287 1.17 20.87 13.88
N GLU A 288 0.42 20.62 14.94
CA GLU A 288 0.88 19.76 16.02
C GLU A 288 1.05 18.33 15.55
N ILE A 289 0.08 17.79 14.80
CA ILE A 289 0.20 16.47 14.18
C ILE A 289 1.39 16.44 13.22
N VAL A 290 1.56 17.49 12.40
CA VAL A 290 2.73 17.61 11.51
C VAL A 290 4.05 17.56 12.31
N GLY A 291 4.10 18.20 13.50
CA GLY A 291 5.27 18.15 14.38
C GLY A 291 5.53 16.78 15.01
N LYS A 292 4.49 16.00 15.28
CA LYS A 292 4.57 14.66 15.90
C LYS A 292 4.98 13.56 14.91
N VAL A 293 4.74 13.74 13.63
CA VAL A 293 4.96 12.71 12.59
C VAL A 293 6.41 12.75 12.10
N ASP A 294 7.06 11.62 12.01
CA ASP A 294 8.37 11.47 11.38
C ASP A 294 8.24 11.40 9.84
N ILE A 295 9.32 11.76 9.14
CA ILE A 295 9.41 11.51 7.70
C ILE A 295 9.80 10.05 7.49
N LEU A 296 8.89 9.27 6.92
CA LEU A 296 9.12 7.85 6.66
C LEU A 296 10.06 7.66 5.46
N ASN A 297 11.06 6.81 5.65
CA ASN A 297 11.90 6.33 4.55
C ASN A 297 11.38 4.97 4.10
N LEU A 298 10.76 4.92 2.91
CA LEU A 298 10.26 3.69 2.31
C LEU A 298 11.28 3.01 1.39
N THR A 299 12.46 3.62 1.20
CA THR A 299 13.53 3.02 0.42
C THR A 299 14.15 1.88 1.22
N ARG A 300 14.18 0.69 0.62
CA ARG A 300 14.78 -0.52 1.22
C ARG A 300 15.76 -1.14 0.25
N GLU A 301 16.71 -1.89 0.80
CA GLU A 301 17.52 -2.81 0.00
C GLU A 301 16.62 -3.92 -0.60
N ILE A 302 17.06 -4.48 -1.72
CA ILE A 302 16.36 -5.59 -2.37
C ILE A 302 16.36 -6.79 -1.42
N LEU A 303 15.16 -7.24 -1.04
CA LEU A 303 14.96 -8.45 -0.23
C LEU A 303 14.80 -9.63 -1.19
N LEU A 304 15.81 -10.50 -1.22
CA LEU A 304 15.75 -11.74 -1.98
C LEU A 304 15.28 -12.88 -1.06
N PRO A 305 14.36 -13.74 -1.53
CA PRO A 305 13.98 -14.92 -0.76
C PRO A 305 15.16 -15.90 -0.67
N SER A 306 15.25 -16.61 0.46
CA SER A 306 16.24 -17.64 0.67
C SER A 306 15.92 -18.89 -0.15
N PHE A 307 16.92 -19.44 -0.83
CA PHE A 307 16.83 -20.74 -1.48
C PHE A 307 17.65 -21.77 -0.70
N PRO A 308 17.02 -22.83 -0.17
CA PRO A 308 17.74 -23.83 0.61
C PRO A 308 18.69 -24.66 -0.28
N VAL A 309 19.96 -24.69 0.10
CA VAL A 309 20.98 -25.50 -0.61
C VAL A 309 21.43 -26.68 0.26
N GLU A 310 21.87 -27.76 -0.40
CA GLU A 310 22.39 -28.96 0.25
C GLU A 310 23.60 -28.62 1.15
N LYS A 311 23.80 -29.41 2.23
CA LYS A 311 24.88 -29.19 3.19
C LYS A 311 26.27 -29.13 2.57
N ARG A 312 26.52 -29.89 1.49
CA ARG A 312 27.82 -29.91 0.78
C ARG A 312 28.20 -28.56 0.16
N PHE A 313 27.21 -27.69 -0.11
CA PHE A 313 27.43 -26.35 -0.65
C PHE A 313 27.44 -25.27 0.46
N GLN A 314 27.17 -25.60 1.70
CA GLN A 314 27.17 -24.67 2.84
C GLN A 314 28.58 -24.50 3.44
N ILE A 315 29.54 -24.11 2.59
CA ILE A 315 30.97 -24.02 2.93
C ILE A 315 31.39 -22.63 3.43
N HIS A 316 30.70 -21.58 2.98
CA HIS A 316 31.00 -20.21 3.38
C HIS A 316 30.33 -19.86 4.71
N LYS A 317 31.09 -19.22 5.62
CA LYS A 317 30.63 -18.84 6.98
C LYS A 317 30.78 -17.35 7.27
N LYS A 318 31.43 -16.60 6.40
CA LYS A 318 31.70 -15.17 6.54
C LYS A 318 31.32 -14.43 5.27
N GLU A 319 31.00 -13.15 5.44
CA GLU A 319 30.79 -12.24 4.32
C GLU A 319 32.05 -12.08 3.48
N GLU A 320 31.88 -11.88 2.18
CA GLU A 320 32.93 -11.58 1.23
C GLU A 320 32.67 -10.21 0.60
N THR A 321 33.67 -9.34 0.57
CA THR A 321 33.58 -8.04 -0.09
C THR A 321 34.24 -8.12 -1.45
N ILE A 322 33.47 -7.83 -2.50
CA ILE A 322 33.92 -7.81 -3.91
C ILE A 322 33.69 -6.40 -4.46
N GLY A 323 34.74 -5.57 -4.53
CA GLY A 323 34.61 -4.17 -4.92
C GLY A 323 33.70 -3.40 -3.96
N LYS A 324 32.59 -2.86 -4.46
CA LYS A 324 31.57 -2.13 -3.68
C LYS A 324 30.46 -3.01 -3.09
N TYR A 325 30.50 -4.30 -3.33
CA TYR A 325 29.44 -5.24 -2.94
C TYR A 325 29.87 -6.11 -1.75
N THR A 326 28.96 -6.36 -0.84
CA THR A 326 29.12 -7.34 0.26
C THR A 326 28.19 -8.52 0.01
N VAL A 327 28.75 -9.71 -0.13
CA VAL A 327 28.02 -10.94 -0.42
C VAL A 327 27.92 -11.76 0.89
N SER A 328 26.68 -12.02 1.32
CA SER A 328 26.43 -12.80 2.53
C SER A 328 26.89 -14.25 2.40
N PRO A 329 27.17 -14.96 3.51
CA PRO A 329 27.52 -16.39 3.47
C PRO A 329 26.44 -17.24 2.78
N GLU A 330 25.18 -16.88 2.97
CA GLU A 330 24.05 -17.56 2.35
C GLU A 330 24.09 -17.41 0.82
N SER A 331 24.27 -16.19 0.34
CA SER A 331 24.34 -15.91 -1.10
C SER A 331 25.56 -16.59 -1.75
N GLN A 332 26.71 -16.66 -1.05
CA GLN A 332 27.89 -17.39 -1.50
C GLN A 332 27.61 -18.90 -1.59
N ASN A 333 26.93 -19.48 -0.62
CA ASN A 333 26.56 -20.89 -0.63
C ASN A 333 25.56 -21.21 -1.76
N GLN A 334 24.60 -20.32 -2.01
CA GLN A 334 23.69 -20.44 -3.16
C GLN A 334 24.43 -20.33 -4.47
N TRP A 335 25.45 -19.48 -4.56
CA TRP A 335 26.28 -19.35 -5.75
C TRP A 335 27.09 -20.62 -6.03
N GLU A 336 27.64 -21.29 -5.02
CA GLU A 336 28.33 -22.58 -5.21
C GLU A 336 27.41 -23.64 -5.83
N TYR A 337 26.17 -23.69 -5.36
CA TYR A 337 25.17 -24.59 -5.93
C TYR A 337 24.77 -24.17 -7.36
N LEU A 338 24.55 -22.88 -7.59
CA LEU A 338 24.26 -22.34 -8.92
C LEU A 338 25.37 -22.69 -9.92
N LYS A 339 26.64 -22.50 -9.53
CA LYS A 339 27.80 -22.83 -10.33
C LYS A 339 27.79 -24.32 -10.72
N HIS A 340 27.55 -25.20 -9.74
CA HIS A 340 27.49 -26.63 -9.96
C HIS A 340 26.44 -27.01 -10.99
N ILE A 341 25.18 -26.61 -10.80
CA ILE A 341 24.09 -26.95 -11.73
C ILE A 341 24.23 -26.26 -13.09
N THR A 342 24.92 -25.13 -13.16
CA THR A 342 25.20 -24.44 -14.43
C THR A 342 26.14 -25.29 -15.29
N TYR A 343 27.22 -25.81 -14.72
CA TYR A 343 28.15 -26.68 -15.46
C TYR A 343 27.53 -28.03 -15.82
N GLU A 344 26.76 -28.66 -14.92
CA GLU A 344 25.98 -29.84 -15.28
C GLU A 344 24.99 -29.59 -16.43
N GLY A 345 24.37 -28.42 -16.44
CA GLY A 345 23.48 -28.02 -17.53
C GLY A 345 24.21 -27.70 -18.81
N ALA A 346 25.39 -27.09 -18.73
CA ALA A 346 26.23 -26.83 -19.88
C ALA A 346 26.66 -28.13 -20.62
N GLU A 347 27.07 -29.15 -19.84
CA GLU A 347 27.39 -30.49 -20.39
C GLU A 347 26.22 -31.14 -21.14
N LYS A 348 24.98 -30.84 -20.73
CA LYS A 348 23.75 -31.36 -21.38
C LYS A 348 23.36 -30.57 -22.64
N ARG A 349 23.71 -29.28 -22.68
CA ARG A 349 23.24 -28.37 -23.73
C ARG A 349 24.26 -28.10 -24.84
N TYR A 350 25.52 -28.23 -24.54
CA TYR A 350 26.62 -28.06 -25.51
C TYR A 350 27.29 -29.41 -25.78
N THR A 351 27.57 -29.69 -27.04
CA THR A 351 28.34 -30.90 -27.44
C THR A 351 29.76 -30.84 -26.88
N GLU A 352 30.31 -29.63 -26.78
CA GLU A 352 31.62 -29.34 -26.21
C GLU A 352 31.59 -27.98 -25.55
N ILE A 353 32.10 -27.87 -24.33
CA ILE A 353 32.28 -26.59 -23.63
C ILE A 353 33.61 -25.99 -24.05
N THR A 354 33.57 -25.20 -25.15
CA THR A 354 34.76 -24.50 -25.68
C THR A 354 35.31 -23.50 -24.66
N PRO A 355 36.55 -23.03 -24.79
CA PRO A 355 37.09 -21.97 -23.93
C PRO A 355 36.24 -20.71 -23.91
N GLU A 356 35.67 -20.32 -25.04
CA GLU A 356 34.76 -19.15 -25.14
C GLU A 356 33.47 -19.35 -24.32
N ILE A 357 32.84 -20.52 -24.41
CA ILE A 357 31.65 -20.84 -23.63
C ILE A 357 31.98 -20.82 -22.12
N ARG A 358 33.13 -21.39 -21.73
CA ARG A 358 33.58 -21.42 -20.34
C ARG A 358 33.83 -20.02 -19.81
N GLU A 359 34.55 -19.19 -20.55
CA GLU A 359 34.82 -17.79 -20.16
C GLU A 359 33.50 -17.00 -19.96
N ARG A 360 32.55 -17.20 -20.87
CA ARG A 360 31.22 -16.55 -20.74
C ARG A 360 30.45 -17.04 -19.52
N ILE A 361 30.44 -18.33 -19.22
CA ILE A 361 29.80 -18.90 -18.02
C ILE A 361 30.45 -18.34 -16.76
N ASP A 362 31.79 -18.34 -16.68
CA ASP A 362 32.53 -17.87 -15.52
C ASP A 362 32.30 -16.35 -15.28
N PHE A 363 32.28 -15.56 -16.37
CA PHE A 363 31.97 -14.13 -16.32
C PHE A 363 30.55 -13.86 -15.77
N GLU A 364 29.55 -14.56 -16.28
CA GLU A 364 28.17 -14.40 -15.82
C GLU A 364 27.99 -14.85 -14.37
N LEU A 365 28.54 -16.00 -13.99
CA LEU A 365 28.54 -16.53 -12.62
C LEU A 365 29.22 -15.56 -11.64
N PHE A 366 30.35 -14.97 -12.02
CA PHE A 366 31.03 -13.99 -11.21
C PHE A 366 30.16 -12.72 -10.98
N THR A 367 29.53 -12.23 -12.03
CA THR A 367 28.64 -11.07 -11.96
C THR A 367 27.42 -11.35 -11.07
N ILE A 368 26.79 -12.52 -11.23
CA ILE A 368 25.66 -12.96 -10.41
C ILE A 368 26.06 -13.08 -8.92
N LYS A 369 27.26 -13.62 -8.62
CA LYS A 369 27.82 -13.71 -7.27
C LYS A 369 27.97 -12.34 -6.65
N MET A 370 28.69 -11.47 -7.35
CA MET A 370 29.00 -10.12 -6.89
C MET A 370 27.74 -9.32 -6.54
N MET A 371 26.69 -9.43 -7.37
CA MET A 371 25.42 -8.73 -7.19
C MET A 371 24.46 -9.46 -6.21
N GLY A 372 24.79 -10.65 -5.73
CA GLY A 372 23.99 -11.40 -4.75
C GLY A 372 22.74 -12.08 -5.30
N PHE A 373 22.60 -12.26 -6.62
CA PHE A 373 21.37 -12.77 -7.26
C PHE A 373 21.32 -14.29 -7.46
N ALA A 374 22.27 -15.07 -6.93
CA ALA A 374 22.29 -16.53 -7.11
C ALA A 374 20.97 -17.20 -6.65
N GLY A 375 20.44 -16.80 -5.49
CA GLY A 375 19.16 -17.31 -4.98
C GLY A 375 17.99 -17.04 -5.92
N TYR A 376 17.95 -15.88 -6.56
CA TYR A 376 16.91 -15.53 -7.52
C TYR A 376 16.92 -16.46 -8.75
N PHE A 377 18.08 -16.71 -9.33
CA PHE A 377 18.23 -17.68 -10.42
C PHE A 377 17.78 -19.09 -10.03
N LEU A 378 18.16 -19.53 -8.83
CA LEU A 378 17.78 -20.84 -8.30
C LEU A 378 16.27 -20.99 -8.13
N ILE A 379 15.60 -19.98 -7.57
CA ILE A 379 14.15 -19.99 -7.39
C ILE A 379 13.42 -20.03 -8.72
N VAL A 380 13.85 -19.22 -9.71
CA VAL A 380 13.23 -19.20 -11.03
C VAL A 380 13.41 -20.54 -11.74
N SER A 381 14.63 -21.09 -11.72
CA SER A 381 14.90 -22.42 -12.28
C SER A 381 14.06 -23.53 -11.63
N ASP A 382 13.88 -23.45 -10.31
CA ASP A 382 13.14 -24.43 -9.53
C ASP A 382 11.65 -24.49 -9.89
N PHE A 383 10.96 -23.35 -9.91
CA PHE A 383 9.55 -23.37 -10.26
C PHE A 383 9.30 -23.69 -11.74
N ILE A 384 10.19 -23.30 -12.65
CA ILE A 384 10.14 -23.69 -14.06
C ILE A 384 10.30 -25.21 -14.20
N ARG A 385 11.27 -25.80 -13.51
CA ARG A 385 11.49 -27.24 -13.49
C ARG A 385 10.26 -27.98 -12.96
N SER A 386 9.75 -27.55 -11.79
CA SER A 386 8.54 -28.13 -11.19
C SER A 386 7.33 -28.03 -12.12
N GLY A 387 7.16 -26.89 -12.80
CA GLY A 387 6.08 -26.74 -13.80
C GLY A 387 6.17 -27.77 -14.90
N ARG A 388 7.36 -27.98 -15.49
CA ARG A 388 7.60 -28.99 -16.54
C ARG A 388 7.31 -30.41 -16.03
N GLU A 389 7.77 -30.75 -14.81
CA GLU A 389 7.51 -32.05 -14.17
C GLU A 389 6.02 -32.30 -13.93
N LYS A 390 5.22 -31.22 -13.74
CA LYS A 390 3.76 -31.26 -13.58
C LYS A 390 2.99 -31.19 -14.91
N GLY A 391 3.69 -31.22 -16.03
CA GLY A 391 3.09 -31.19 -17.37
C GLY A 391 2.59 -29.82 -17.80
N VAL A 392 3.10 -28.73 -17.18
CA VAL A 392 2.78 -27.35 -17.57
C VAL A 392 3.66 -26.94 -18.75
N PHE A 393 3.04 -26.40 -19.80
CA PHE A 393 3.78 -25.85 -20.92
C PHE A 393 4.39 -24.50 -20.53
N ILE A 394 5.72 -24.39 -20.76
CA ILE A 394 6.47 -23.19 -20.38
C ILE A 394 7.20 -22.66 -21.60
N GLY A 395 7.08 -21.37 -21.84
CA GLY A 395 7.70 -20.69 -22.95
C GLY A 395 9.23 -20.81 -22.95
N PRO A 396 9.90 -20.55 -24.11
CA PRO A 396 11.34 -20.69 -24.25
C PRO A 396 12.14 -19.61 -23.52
N GLY A 397 11.47 -18.67 -22.88
CA GLY A 397 12.03 -17.45 -22.31
C GLY A 397 11.92 -16.28 -23.27
N ARG A 398 11.84 -15.08 -22.72
CA ARG A 398 11.74 -13.82 -23.46
C ARG A 398 12.47 -12.69 -22.73
N GLY A 399 12.48 -11.49 -23.31
CA GLY A 399 13.12 -10.33 -22.72
C GLY A 399 14.64 -10.44 -22.62
N SER A 400 15.23 -9.73 -21.68
CA SER A 400 16.69 -9.65 -21.51
C SER A 400 17.33 -10.93 -20.96
N ALA A 401 16.56 -11.76 -20.24
CA ALA A 401 17.05 -13.02 -19.65
C ALA A 401 17.55 -14.02 -20.69
N ALA A 402 17.05 -13.93 -21.94
CA ALA A 402 17.56 -14.72 -23.07
C ALA A 402 19.05 -14.48 -23.39
N GLY A 403 19.63 -13.36 -22.90
CA GLY A 403 21.06 -13.05 -23.05
C GLY A 403 21.99 -13.78 -22.07
N SER A 404 21.45 -14.56 -21.11
CA SER A 404 22.25 -15.26 -20.09
C SER A 404 22.50 -16.73 -20.44
N VAL A 405 23.78 -17.12 -20.53
CA VAL A 405 24.17 -18.51 -20.68
C VAL A 405 23.92 -19.31 -19.39
N VAL A 406 24.05 -18.71 -18.26
CA VAL A 406 23.66 -19.33 -16.96
C VAL A 406 22.18 -19.69 -16.98
N ALA A 407 21.30 -18.74 -17.33
CA ALA A 407 19.86 -18.99 -17.43
C ALA A 407 19.52 -20.10 -18.46
N TYR A 408 20.25 -20.15 -19.56
CA TYR A 408 20.15 -21.22 -20.57
C TYR A 408 20.54 -22.57 -19.97
N CYS A 409 21.72 -22.67 -19.34
CA CYS A 409 22.24 -23.92 -18.79
C CYS A 409 21.35 -24.52 -17.70
N ILE A 410 20.78 -23.67 -16.79
CA ILE A 410 19.92 -24.14 -15.69
C ILE A 410 18.43 -24.26 -16.08
N GLY A 411 18.11 -24.13 -17.37
CA GLY A 411 16.78 -24.40 -17.91
C GLY A 411 15.74 -23.30 -17.70
N ILE A 412 16.15 -22.09 -17.36
CA ILE A 412 15.25 -20.92 -17.32
C ILE A 412 14.84 -20.54 -18.75
N THR A 413 15.81 -20.49 -19.68
CA THR A 413 15.55 -20.21 -21.08
C THR A 413 15.93 -21.40 -21.97
N ASN A 414 15.37 -21.45 -23.18
CA ASN A 414 15.70 -22.42 -24.22
C ASN A 414 16.33 -21.73 -25.44
N ILE A 415 16.82 -20.50 -25.27
CA ILE A 415 17.51 -19.72 -26.29
C ILE A 415 19.00 -19.69 -25.96
N ASP A 416 19.85 -20.22 -26.87
CA ASP A 416 21.30 -20.19 -26.69
C ASP A 416 21.84 -18.78 -26.97
N PRO A 417 22.30 -18.02 -25.95
CA PRO A 417 22.77 -16.66 -26.15
C PRO A 417 24.07 -16.57 -26.94
N ILE A 418 24.89 -17.62 -26.93
CA ILE A 418 26.15 -17.67 -27.69
C ILE A 418 25.86 -17.84 -29.18
N LYS A 419 25.01 -18.80 -29.52
CA LYS A 419 24.58 -19.04 -30.91
C LYS A 419 23.96 -17.81 -31.57
N TYR A 420 23.18 -17.03 -30.80
CA TYR A 420 22.50 -15.85 -31.32
C TYR A 420 23.22 -14.53 -30.99
N ASN A 421 24.43 -14.59 -30.44
CA ASN A 421 25.26 -13.44 -30.08
C ASN A 421 24.52 -12.40 -29.21
N LEU A 422 23.84 -12.89 -28.17
CA LEU A 422 23.07 -12.05 -27.24
C LEU A 422 23.97 -11.55 -26.10
N LEU A 423 23.76 -10.29 -25.69
CA LEU A 423 24.56 -9.61 -24.67
C LEU A 423 23.97 -9.80 -23.27
N PHE A 424 24.79 -10.32 -22.35
CA PHE A 424 24.43 -10.49 -20.96
C PHE A 424 24.26 -9.15 -20.21
N GLU A 425 25.05 -8.16 -20.57
CA GLU A 425 25.05 -6.83 -19.94
C GLU A 425 23.72 -6.07 -20.13
N ARG A 426 22.89 -6.49 -21.08
CA ARG A 426 21.52 -5.98 -21.24
C ARG A 426 20.56 -6.55 -20.19
N PHE A 427 20.89 -7.73 -19.64
CA PHE A 427 20.12 -8.41 -18.63
C PHE A 427 20.62 -8.05 -17.23
N LEU A 428 21.92 -8.18 -16.97
CA LEU A 428 22.52 -7.90 -15.67
C LEU A 428 23.80 -7.07 -15.85
N ASN A 429 23.79 -5.87 -15.25
CA ASN A 429 24.92 -4.94 -15.34
C ASN A 429 25.23 -4.39 -13.94
N PRO A 430 26.46 -4.58 -13.41
CA PRO A 430 26.89 -4.07 -12.11
C PRO A 430 26.79 -2.55 -11.95
N ASP A 431 26.80 -1.80 -13.04
CA ASP A 431 26.69 -0.35 -13.02
C ASP A 431 25.24 0.14 -12.87
N ARG A 432 24.28 -0.74 -13.10
CA ARG A 432 22.83 -0.49 -12.87
C ARG A 432 22.39 -1.23 -11.62
N LYS A 433 21.96 -0.50 -10.59
CA LYS A 433 21.42 -1.08 -9.34
C LYS A 433 19.99 -1.64 -9.48
N SER A 434 19.60 -2.14 -10.64
CA SER A 434 18.28 -2.74 -10.84
C SER A 434 18.34 -4.26 -10.65
N MET A 435 17.30 -4.80 -10.00
CA MET A 435 17.09 -6.24 -9.95
C MET A 435 16.88 -6.79 -11.36
N PRO A 436 17.48 -7.95 -11.73
CA PRO A 436 17.20 -8.58 -13.00
C PRO A 436 15.72 -9.01 -13.07
N ASP A 437 15.13 -8.87 -14.24
CA ASP A 437 13.76 -9.27 -14.52
C ASP A 437 13.76 -10.51 -15.43
N ILE A 438 13.20 -11.61 -14.94
CA ILE A 438 13.09 -12.87 -15.68
C ILE A 438 11.61 -13.11 -15.97
N ASP A 439 11.22 -12.80 -17.19
CA ASP A 439 9.87 -13.07 -17.69
C ASP A 439 9.69 -14.56 -18.04
N THR A 440 8.68 -15.19 -17.46
CA THR A 440 8.34 -16.59 -17.72
C THR A 440 6.87 -16.71 -18.11
N ASP A 441 6.61 -17.33 -19.24
CA ASP A 441 5.27 -17.59 -19.75
C ASP A 441 4.83 -19.02 -19.42
N PHE A 442 3.64 -19.17 -18.86
CA PHE A 442 3.01 -20.45 -18.53
C PHE A 442 1.70 -20.57 -19.29
N ASP A 443 1.28 -21.78 -19.63
CA ASP A 443 -0.06 -22.01 -20.14
C ASP A 443 -1.12 -21.67 -19.09
N ASP A 444 -2.30 -21.24 -19.55
CA ASP A 444 -3.38 -20.76 -18.70
C ASP A 444 -3.90 -21.84 -17.76
N GLU A 445 -3.96 -23.10 -18.21
CA GLU A 445 -4.49 -24.24 -17.44
C GLU A 445 -3.48 -24.71 -16.37
N GLY A 446 -2.19 -24.61 -16.67
CA GLY A 446 -1.12 -25.11 -15.81
C GLY A 446 -0.59 -24.10 -14.80
N ARG A 447 -0.79 -22.79 -15.04
CA ARG A 447 -0.22 -21.70 -14.22
C ARG A 447 -0.51 -21.88 -12.73
N GLN A 448 -1.75 -22.24 -12.37
CA GLN A 448 -2.14 -22.41 -10.96
C GLN A 448 -1.33 -23.50 -10.26
N LYS A 449 -0.99 -24.61 -10.96
CA LYS A 449 -0.17 -25.71 -10.40
C LYS A 449 1.23 -25.24 -9.98
N VAL A 450 1.79 -24.28 -10.74
CA VAL A 450 3.09 -23.68 -10.41
C VAL A 450 2.97 -22.74 -9.21
N ILE A 451 1.93 -21.90 -9.15
CA ILE A 451 1.66 -21.04 -8.00
C ILE A 451 1.50 -21.86 -6.72
N ASP A 452 0.70 -22.92 -6.77
CA ASP A 452 0.47 -23.81 -5.63
C ASP A 452 1.77 -24.46 -5.14
N TYR A 453 2.63 -24.90 -6.06
CA TYR A 453 3.95 -25.43 -5.74
C TYR A 453 4.83 -24.38 -5.02
N VAL A 454 4.86 -23.14 -5.51
CA VAL A 454 5.64 -22.06 -4.91
C VAL A 454 5.13 -21.76 -3.51
N VAL A 455 3.80 -21.71 -3.32
CA VAL A 455 3.16 -21.51 -2.02
C VAL A 455 3.48 -22.64 -1.04
N GLU A 456 3.42 -23.89 -1.51
CA GLU A 456 3.74 -25.07 -0.69
C GLU A 456 5.22 -25.09 -0.27
N LYS A 457 6.12 -24.86 -1.24
CA LYS A 457 7.58 -24.95 -1.01
C LYS A 457 8.13 -23.80 -0.19
N TYR A 458 7.76 -22.58 -0.51
CA TYR A 458 8.33 -21.37 0.12
C TYR A 458 7.50 -20.84 1.28
N GLY A 459 6.27 -21.33 1.45
CA GLY A 459 5.36 -20.97 2.53
C GLY A 459 4.33 -19.92 2.14
N LYS A 460 3.10 -20.13 2.60
CA LYS A 460 1.93 -19.26 2.31
C LYS A 460 2.16 -17.79 2.68
N ASN A 461 2.95 -17.53 3.70
CA ASN A 461 3.26 -16.16 4.16
C ASN A 461 4.39 -15.49 3.37
N GLN A 462 5.03 -16.20 2.45
CA GLN A 462 6.17 -15.73 1.65
C GLN A 462 5.79 -15.45 0.19
N VAL A 463 4.56 -15.76 -0.19
CA VAL A 463 4.09 -15.65 -1.58
C VAL A 463 2.86 -14.77 -1.62
N ALA A 464 2.89 -13.75 -2.48
CA ALA A 464 1.76 -12.87 -2.74
C ALA A 464 1.70 -12.48 -4.21
N GLN A 465 0.51 -12.24 -4.72
CA GLN A 465 0.32 -11.63 -6.04
C GLN A 465 0.40 -10.11 -5.92
N ILE A 466 0.98 -9.46 -6.91
CA ILE A 466 0.99 -8.00 -7.00
C ILE A 466 -0.36 -7.55 -7.53
N ILE A 467 -0.98 -6.57 -6.83
CA ILE A 467 -2.23 -5.95 -7.26
C ILE A 467 -1.97 -5.17 -8.55
N THR A 468 -2.83 -5.36 -9.54
CA THR A 468 -2.83 -4.60 -10.80
C THR A 468 -4.06 -3.71 -10.85
N TYR A 469 -3.87 -2.42 -11.16
CA TYR A 469 -4.95 -1.45 -11.32
C TYR A 469 -5.23 -1.26 -12.80
N GLY A 470 -6.53 -1.26 -13.15
CA GLY A 470 -7.00 -0.75 -14.43
C GLY A 470 -7.24 0.75 -14.35
N THR A 471 -6.96 1.49 -15.42
CA THR A 471 -7.38 2.87 -15.61
C THR A 471 -8.65 2.90 -16.45
N MET A 472 -9.56 3.81 -16.11
CA MET A 472 -10.75 4.10 -16.92
C MET A 472 -10.44 5.16 -17.97
#